data_615da7c111fbae3fd1b505cef9bfbcdb
#
_entry.id   615da7c111fbae3fd1b505cef9bfbcdb
#
_cell.length_a   1.000
_cell.length_b   1.000
_cell.length_c   1.000
_cell.angle_alpha   90.00
_cell.angle_beta   90.00
_cell.angle_gamma   90.00
#
_symmetry.space_group_name_H-M   'P 1'
#
loop_
_entity.id
_entity.type
_entity.pdbx_description
1 polymer ?
#
loop_
_entity_poly.entity_id
_entity_poly.type
_entity_poly.pdbx_seq_one_letter_code
_entity_poly.pdbx_strand_id
1 'polypeptide(L)'
;MRIYDPKSKRQLGEVTLYLTPREAAELADAARDLAEAPSHHHGHVSSDDYSREVTIAVYTAENLSGFDAESQMLLKDKGKP
;
A
#
# COMPACT_ATOMS: atom_id res chain seq x y z
N MET A 1 3.82 -3.59 -9.00
CA MET A 1 3.30 -3.76 -7.64
C MET A 1 4.41 -4.17 -6.70
N ARG A 2 4.42 -3.64 -5.52
CA ARG A 2 5.34 -4.08 -4.45
C ARG A 2 4.52 -4.51 -3.25
N ILE A 3 4.91 -5.61 -2.64
CA ILE A 3 4.29 -6.11 -1.41
C ILE A 3 5.39 -6.14 -0.37
N TYR A 4 5.22 -5.39 0.70
CA TYR A 4 6.29 -5.13 1.64
C TYR A 4 5.86 -5.41 3.08
N ASP A 5 6.71 -6.11 3.82
CA ASP A 5 6.53 -6.32 5.26
C ASP A 5 7.44 -5.34 5.99
N PRO A 6 6.86 -4.28 6.61
CA PRO A 6 7.69 -3.27 7.27
C PRO A 6 8.41 -3.75 8.51
N LYS A 7 7.92 -4.82 9.16
CA LYS A 7 8.58 -5.35 10.35
C LYS A 7 9.86 -6.09 9.99
N SER A 8 9.81 -6.99 9.01
CA SER A 8 10.98 -7.74 8.58
C SER A 8 11.80 -6.99 7.55
N LYS A 9 11.25 -5.91 6.98
CA LYS A 9 11.84 -5.11 5.90
C LYS A 9 12.13 -5.95 4.67
N ARG A 10 11.21 -6.85 4.34
CA ARG A 10 11.34 -7.77 3.21
C ARG A 10 10.23 -7.56 2.20
N GLN A 11 10.59 -7.66 0.93
CA GLN A 11 9.61 -7.73 -0.13
C GLN A 11 9.04 -9.14 -0.19
N LEU A 12 7.73 -9.22 -0.41
CA LEU A 12 7.02 -10.49 -0.50
C LEU A 12 6.56 -10.71 -1.93
N GLY A 13 6.56 -11.98 -2.35
CA GLY A 13 6.11 -12.36 -3.69
C GLY A 13 4.60 -12.54 -3.76
N GLU A 14 3.95 -12.78 -2.63
CA GLU A 14 2.50 -12.92 -2.59
C GLU A 14 2.00 -12.69 -1.17
N VAL A 15 0.73 -12.38 -1.06
CA VAL A 15 0.06 -12.19 0.22
C VAL A 15 -1.39 -12.63 0.08
N THR A 16 -1.96 -13.15 1.14
CA THR A 16 -3.39 -13.46 1.20
C THR A 16 -4.00 -12.63 2.32
N LEU A 17 -5.06 -11.91 2.00
CA LEU A 17 -5.82 -11.14 2.97
C LEU A 17 -7.19 -11.79 3.15
N TYR A 18 -7.56 -12.08 4.37
CA TYR A 18 -8.91 -12.54 4.70
C TYR A 18 -9.66 -11.37 5.30
N LEU A 19 -10.65 -10.87 4.58
CA LEU A 19 -11.35 -9.63 4.92
C LEU A 19 -12.82 -9.88 5.15
N THR A 20 -13.40 -9.14 6.09
CA THR A 20 -14.85 -9.07 6.17
C THR A 20 -15.37 -8.24 4.99
N PRO A 21 -16.68 -8.35 4.67
CA PRO A 21 -17.26 -7.52 3.60
C PRO A 21 -17.03 -6.02 3.82
N ARG A 22 -17.11 -5.56 5.07
CA ARG A 22 -16.87 -4.16 5.39
C ARG A 22 -15.40 -3.77 5.16
N GLU A 23 -14.48 -4.59 5.61
CA GLU A 23 -13.04 -4.35 5.38
C GLU A 23 -12.72 -4.34 3.88
N ALA A 24 -13.31 -5.25 3.14
CA ALA A 24 -13.11 -5.30 1.69
C ALA A 24 -13.63 -4.03 1.00
N ALA A 25 -14.80 -3.54 1.43
CA ALA A 25 -15.37 -2.32 0.89
C ALA A 25 -14.49 -1.11 1.21
N GLU A 26 -13.96 -1.03 2.41
CA GLU A 26 -13.06 0.06 2.80
C GLU A 26 -11.77 0.02 1.97
N LEU A 27 -11.23 -1.16 1.74
CA LEU A 27 -10.02 -1.31 0.94
C LEU A 27 -10.27 -0.88 -0.49
N ALA A 28 -11.41 -1.26 -1.06
CA ALA A 28 -11.78 -0.88 -2.43
C ALA A 28 -11.91 0.64 -2.56
N ASP A 29 -12.59 1.27 -1.59
CA ASP A 29 -12.76 2.72 -1.60
C ASP A 29 -11.43 3.45 -1.46
N ALA A 30 -10.57 2.99 -0.55
CA ALA A 30 -9.26 3.60 -0.36
C ALA A 30 -8.40 3.47 -1.62
N ALA A 31 -8.43 2.31 -2.26
CA ALA A 31 -7.67 2.11 -3.50
C ALA A 31 -8.17 3.01 -4.62
N ARG A 32 -9.50 3.14 -4.76
CA ARG A 32 -10.07 4.02 -5.78
C ARG A 32 -9.71 5.47 -5.54
N ASP A 33 -9.83 5.94 -4.30
CA ASP A 33 -9.50 7.32 -3.96
C ASP A 33 -8.04 7.64 -4.30
N LEU A 34 -7.13 6.74 -3.99
CA LEU A 34 -5.71 6.93 -4.29
C LEU A 34 -5.44 6.89 -5.80
N ALA A 35 -6.16 6.04 -6.53
CA ALA A 35 -6.00 5.98 -7.99
C ALA A 35 -6.45 7.28 -8.64
N GLU A 36 -7.49 7.91 -8.09
CA GLU A 36 -8.01 9.18 -8.62
C GLU A 36 -7.19 10.39 -8.14
N ALA A 37 -6.56 10.27 -6.97
CA ALA A 37 -5.78 11.36 -6.38
C ALA A 37 -4.44 10.83 -5.86
N PRO A 38 -3.49 10.48 -6.75
CA PRO A 38 -2.20 9.93 -6.32
C PRO A 38 -1.39 10.83 -5.40
N SER A 39 -1.67 12.13 -5.38
CA SER A 39 -0.99 13.07 -4.50
C SER A 39 -1.26 12.80 -3.02
N HIS A 40 -2.30 12.04 -2.68
CA HIS A 40 -2.57 11.64 -1.31
C HIS A 40 -1.62 10.56 -0.81
N HIS A 41 -0.86 9.92 -1.67
CA HIS A 41 0.16 8.92 -1.45
C HIS A 41 -0.35 7.59 -0.90
N HIS A 42 -0.95 7.56 0.29
CA HIS A 42 -1.28 6.32 0.96
C HIS A 42 -2.56 6.42 1.78
N GLY A 43 -3.12 5.26 2.11
CA GLY A 43 -4.26 5.14 2.98
C GLY A 43 -4.13 3.89 3.85
N HIS A 44 -4.84 3.89 4.95
CA HIS A 44 -4.81 2.79 5.92
C HIS A 44 -6.21 2.19 6.05
N VAL A 45 -6.26 0.87 6.12
CA VAL A 45 -7.49 0.14 6.37
C VAL A 45 -7.26 -0.74 7.59
N SER A 46 -8.04 -0.51 8.63
CA SER A 46 -7.93 -1.28 9.88
C SER A 46 -8.92 -2.42 9.89
N SER A 47 -8.55 -3.51 10.57
CA SER A 47 -9.49 -4.59 10.81
C SER A 47 -10.65 -4.11 11.70
N ASP A 48 -11.76 -4.87 11.70
CA ASP A 48 -12.96 -4.48 12.47
C ASP A 48 -12.65 -4.34 13.96
N ASP A 49 -11.70 -5.12 14.47
CA ASP A 49 -11.29 -5.06 15.88
C ASP A 49 -10.06 -4.17 16.11
N TYR A 50 -9.60 -3.45 15.08
CA TYR A 50 -8.46 -2.56 15.12
C TYR A 50 -7.12 -3.22 15.52
N SER A 51 -7.04 -4.56 15.44
CA SER A 51 -5.81 -5.27 15.81
C SER A 51 -4.81 -5.39 14.66
N ARG A 52 -5.27 -5.19 13.44
CA ARG A 52 -4.42 -5.30 12.24
C ARG A 52 -4.68 -4.13 11.32
N GLU A 53 -3.69 -3.85 10.47
CA GLU A 53 -3.77 -2.73 9.56
C GLU A 53 -3.13 -3.10 8.22
N VAL A 54 -3.76 -2.66 7.15
CA VAL A 54 -3.19 -2.71 5.81
C VAL A 54 -2.94 -1.28 5.37
N THR A 55 -1.72 -1.01 4.93
CA THR A 55 -1.39 0.27 4.31
C THR A 55 -1.28 0.04 2.81
N ILE A 56 -1.96 0.86 2.04
CA ILE A 56 -1.84 0.85 0.59
C ILE A 56 -1.34 2.21 0.13
N ALA A 57 -0.57 2.19 -0.97
CA ALA A 57 -0.04 3.42 -1.52
C ALA A 57 -0.06 3.31 -3.05
N VAL A 58 -0.31 4.43 -3.70
CA VAL A 58 -0.23 4.53 -5.15
C VAL A 58 0.97 5.41 -5.48
N TYR A 59 1.86 4.91 -6.31
CA TYR A 59 3.05 5.67 -6.71
C TYR A 59 3.05 5.92 -8.21
N THR A 60 3.52 7.10 -8.56
CA THR A 60 3.69 7.54 -9.94
C THR A 60 5.05 8.20 -10.04
N ALA A 61 5.50 8.50 -11.25
CA ALA A 61 6.73 9.24 -11.44
C ALA A 61 6.65 10.62 -10.76
N GLU A 62 5.46 11.20 -10.72
CA GLU A 62 5.24 12.56 -10.22
C GLU A 62 5.15 12.62 -8.69
N ASN A 63 4.65 11.57 -8.03
CA ASN A 63 4.47 11.62 -6.57
C ASN A 63 5.57 10.91 -5.79
N LEU A 64 6.52 10.31 -6.48
CA LEU A 64 7.55 9.47 -5.85
C LEU A 64 8.38 10.23 -4.82
N SER A 65 8.67 11.50 -5.08
CA SER A 65 9.46 12.33 -4.17
C SER A 65 8.78 12.58 -2.81
N GLY A 66 7.47 12.37 -2.72
CA GLY A 66 6.74 12.52 -1.47
C GLY A 66 6.86 11.32 -0.53
N PHE A 67 7.43 10.21 -1.00
CA PHE A 67 7.66 9.04 -0.16
C PHE A 67 8.98 9.18 0.60
N ASP A 68 9.12 8.41 1.69
CA ASP A 68 10.36 8.42 2.45
C ASP A 68 11.48 7.74 1.65
N ALA A 69 12.73 7.88 2.14
CA ALA A 69 13.89 7.37 1.42
C ALA A 69 13.84 5.85 1.22
N GLU A 70 13.40 5.11 2.23
CA GLU A 70 13.29 3.65 2.14
C GLU A 70 12.28 3.24 1.07
N SER A 71 11.11 3.87 1.08
CA SER A 71 10.08 3.60 0.07
C SER A 71 10.54 3.97 -1.33
N GLN A 72 11.24 5.09 -1.47
CA GLN A 72 11.76 5.50 -2.79
C GLN A 72 12.75 4.48 -3.34
N MET A 73 13.63 3.95 -2.50
CA MET A 73 14.55 2.91 -2.94
C MET A 73 13.82 1.65 -3.38
N LEU A 74 12.82 1.23 -2.61
CA LEU A 74 11.99 0.07 -2.93
C LEU A 74 11.27 0.25 -4.27
N LEU A 75 10.68 1.42 -4.48
CA LEU A 75 9.85 1.67 -5.66
C LEU A 75 10.68 1.91 -6.92
N LYS A 76 11.94 2.29 -6.77
CA LYS A 76 12.84 2.50 -7.90
C LYS A 76 13.61 1.25 -8.32
N ASP A 77 13.42 0.14 -7.63
CA ASP A 77 14.11 -1.11 -7.94
C ASP A 77 13.64 -1.63 -9.30
N LYS A 78 14.51 -1.55 -10.28
CA LYS A 78 14.19 -1.94 -11.65
C LYS A 78 14.15 -3.45 -11.79
N GLY A 79 13.27 -3.93 -12.66
CA GLY A 79 13.12 -5.34 -12.92
C GLY A 79 12.24 -6.07 -11.93
N LYS A 80 11.67 -5.38 -10.97
CA LYS A 80 10.69 -5.93 -10.03
C LYS A 80 9.33 -5.32 -10.32
N PRO A 81 8.37 -6.14 -10.74
CA PRO A 81 7.03 -5.61 -11.02
C PRO A 81 6.33 -5.12 -9.76
#